data_c6405c027024ddf2524a563d1f57b228
#
_entry.id   c6405c027024ddf2524a563d1f57b228
#
_cell.length_a   1.000
_cell.length_b   1.000
_cell.length_c   1.000
_cell.angle_alpha   90.00
_cell.angle_beta   90.00
_cell.angle_gamma   90.00
#
_symmetry.space_group_name_H-M   'P 1'
#
loop_
_entity.id
_entity.type
_entity.pdbx_description
1 polymer ?
#
loop_
_entity_poly.entity_id
_entity_poly.type
_entity_poly.pdbx_seq_one_letter_code
_entity_poly.pdbx_strand_id
1 'polypeptide(L)'
;MSCLGNSNFDFLLKNPGPQSLVFYWKQALAAILDVHHKGAYLSQALVRNMIAQEGLSVGFVDFEDDPGAVMPINLAQTRDWLLCILSSSLRLDISPQKQAEIILSYLKQDRIDVQEEVFACASKIALLRFIFRRAKLYHNRDLQSINAFIQVMRELITYRSASS
;
A
#
# COMPACT_ATOMS: atom_id res chain seq x y z
N MET A 1 2.17 30.63 -3.77
CA MET A 1 1.60 29.33 -4.22
C MET A 1 2.69 28.63 -5.01
N SER A 2 3.44 27.73 -4.38
CA SER A 2 4.42 26.93 -5.06
C SER A 2 3.67 25.81 -5.80
N CYS A 3 3.82 25.77 -7.14
CA CYS A 3 3.32 24.67 -7.95
C CYS A 3 3.98 23.38 -7.45
N LEU A 4 3.18 22.46 -6.91
CA LEU A 4 3.61 21.10 -6.63
C LEU A 4 4.12 20.50 -7.96
N GLY A 5 5.41 20.14 -8.02
CA GLY A 5 6.00 19.56 -9.23
C GLY A 5 5.21 18.31 -9.65
N ASN A 6 4.81 18.28 -10.92
CA ASN A 6 3.86 17.34 -11.52
C ASN A 6 4.42 15.91 -11.70
N SER A 7 5.02 15.31 -10.70
CA SER A 7 5.49 13.93 -10.78
C SER A 7 4.62 13.03 -9.91
N ASN A 8 3.44 12.65 -10.43
CA ASN A 8 2.67 11.59 -9.80
C ASN A 8 3.38 10.23 -9.98
N PHE A 9 3.01 9.24 -9.20
CA PHE A 9 3.65 7.92 -9.23
C PHE A 9 3.56 7.26 -10.61
N ASP A 10 2.51 7.52 -11.38
CA ASP A 10 2.37 7.07 -12.76
C ASP A 10 3.36 7.78 -13.71
N PHE A 11 3.72 9.03 -13.44
CA PHE A 11 4.77 9.74 -14.18
C PHE A 11 6.16 9.18 -13.84
N LEU A 12 6.43 8.87 -12.57
CA LEU A 12 7.68 8.24 -12.15
C LEU A 12 7.86 6.83 -12.73
N LEU A 13 6.77 6.09 -12.92
CA LEU A 13 6.78 4.81 -13.63
C LEU A 13 7.24 4.93 -15.09
N LYS A 14 6.87 6.01 -15.76
CA LYS A 14 7.20 6.26 -17.17
C LYS A 14 8.56 6.93 -17.34
N ASN A 15 8.99 7.67 -16.34
CA ASN A 15 10.23 8.43 -16.34
C ASN A 15 10.97 8.19 -15.02
N PRO A 16 11.58 7.00 -14.82
CA PRO A 16 12.34 6.73 -13.61
C PRO A 16 13.50 7.73 -13.55
N GLY A 17 13.43 8.64 -12.58
CA GLY A 17 14.50 9.56 -12.24
C GLY A 17 15.70 8.79 -11.67
N PRO A 18 16.69 9.48 -11.11
CA PRO A 18 17.86 8.85 -10.49
C PRO A 18 17.49 7.92 -9.31
N GLN A 19 16.28 8.04 -8.79
CA GLN A 19 15.77 7.22 -7.69
C GLN A 19 14.84 6.12 -8.22
N SER A 20 14.94 4.92 -7.64
CA SER A 20 14.09 3.79 -8.01
C SER A 20 12.64 3.99 -7.55
N LEU A 21 11.70 3.36 -8.25
CA LEU A 21 10.29 3.33 -7.86
C LEU A 21 10.09 2.81 -6.42
N VAL A 22 10.89 1.83 -6.02
CA VAL A 22 10.90 1.28 -4.65
C VAL A 22 11.28 2.33 -3.62
N PHE A 23 12.18 3.26 -3.96
CA PHE A 23 12.54 4.38 -3.08
C PHE A 23 11.32 5.27 -2.80
N TYR A 24 10.62 5.73 -3.83
CA TYR A 24 9.43 6.56 -3.66
C TYR A 24 8.28 5.82 -2.94
N TRP A 25 8.15 4.52 -3.21
CA TRP A 25 7.17 3.69 -2.49
C TRP A 25 7.48 3.61 -0.99
N LYS A 26 8.74 3.46 -0.60
CA LYS A 26 9.16 3.52 0.81
C LYS A 26 8.83 4.87 1.45
N GLN A 27 9.03 5.97 0.73
CA GLN A 27 8.62 7.30 1.20
C GLN A 27 7.10 7.38 1.39
N ALA A 28 6.31 6.76 0.52
CA ALA A 28 4.86 6.69 0.67
C ALA A 28 4.45 5.89 1.92
N LEU A 29 5.08 4.74 2.18
CA LEU A 29 4.83 3.96 3.41
C LEU A 29 5.19 4.75 4.67
N ALA A 30 6.30 5.50 4.65
CA ALA A 30 6.69 6.37 5.74
C ALA A 30 5.68 7.52 5.95
N ALA A 31 5.15 8.10 4.87
CA ALA A 31 4.15 9.17 4.94
C ALA A 31 2.81 8.67 5.48
N ILE A 32 2.37 7.45 5.12
CA ILE A 32 1.20 6.80 5.72
C ILE A 32 1.39 6.70 7.24
N LEU A 33 2.54 6.16 7.67
CA LEU A 33 2.85 5.98 9.08
C LEU A 33 2.87 7.33 9.85
N ASP A 34 3.45 8.38 9.27
CA ASP A 34 3.48 9.71 9.87
C ASP A 34 2.05 10.29 10.06
N VAL A 35 1.16 10.08 9.10
CA VAL A 35 -0.26 10.49 9.20
C VAL A 35 -0.97 9.70 10.30
N HIS A 36 -0.73 8.39 10.40
CA HIS A 36 -1.32 7.54 11.44
C HIS A 36 -0.85 7.93 12.84
N HIS A 37 0.44 8.24 13.01
CA HIS A 37 1.00 8.71 14.29
C HIS A 37 0.41 10.05 14.74
N LYS A 38 -0.07 10.86 13.81
CA LYS A 38 -0.81 12.11 14.11
C LYS A 38 -2.29 11.87 14.41
N GLY A 39 -2.74 10.61 14.46
CA GLY A 39 -4.12 10.25 14.70
C GLY A 39 -5.06 10.54 13.53
N ALA A 40 -4.53 10.62 12.29
CA ALA A 40 -5.29 10.87 11.08
C ALA A 40 -5.23 9.66 10.12
N TYR A 41 -5.86 9.78 8.95
CA TYR A 41 -5.88 8.81 7.85
C TYR A 41 -5.88 9.54 6.50
N LEU A 42 -5.62 8.83 5.41
CA LEU A 42 -5.41 9.40 4.08
C LEU A 42 -6.63 9.28 3.15
N SER A 43 -7.73 8.71 3.60
CA SER A 43 -8.94 8.46 2.79
C SER A 43 -8.70 7.52 1.61
N GLN A 44 -7.82 7.86 0.68
CA GLN A 44 -7.48 7.07 -0.51
C GLN A 44 -5.97 7.00 -0.72
N ALA A 45 -5.27 6.18 0.06
CA ALA A 45 -3.82 5.95 -0.05
C ALA A 45 -3.43 5.11 -1.29
N LEU A 46 -4.02 5.42 -2.45
CA LEU A 46 -3.70 4.78 -3.72
C LEU A 46 -2.43 5.39 -4.31
N VAL A 47 -1.57 4.58 -4.92
CA VAL A 47 -0.32 5.08 -5.53
C VAL A 47 -0.55 6.12 -6.63
N ARG A 48 -1.69 6.11 -7.33
CA ARG A 48 -2.05 7.14 -8.30
C ARG A 48 -2.27 8.52 -7.67
N ASN A 49 -2.62 8.56 -6.38
CA ASN A 49 -2.86 9.77 -5.60
C ASN A 49 -1.59 10.26 -4.88
N MET A 50 -0.46 9.60 -5.09
CA MET A 50 0.84 9.98 -4.54
C MET A 50 1.57 10.92 -5.49
N ILE A 51 2.10 12.00 -4.95
CA ILE A 51 2.89 13.00 -5.68
C ILE A 51 4.27 13.09 -5.03
N ALA A 52 5.32 12.89 -5.82
CA ALA A 52 6.67 13.19 -5.38
C ALA A 52 6.85 14.72 -5.30
N GLN A 53 7.34 15.19 -4.17
CA GLN A 53 7.64 16.59 -3.90
C GLN A 53 9.14 16.85 -3.98
N GLU A 54 9.52 18.09 -4.17
CA GLU A 54 10.91 18.50 -4.04
C GLU A 54 11.44 18.15 -2.64
N GLY A 55 12.66 17.61 -2.57
CA GLY A 55 13.25 17.15 -1.31
C GLY A 55 12.95 15.70 -0.95
N LEU A 56 12.51 14.88 -1.92
CA LEU A 56 12.31 13.41 -1.79
C LEU A 56 11.14 13.03 -0.85
N SER A 57 10.24 13.94 -0.52
CA SER A 57 9.01 13.65 0.21
C SER A 57 7.89 13.20 -0.73
N VAL A 58 6.89 12.48 -0.19
CA VAL A 58 5.68 12.09 -0.91
C VAL A 58 4.49 12.78 -0.26
N GLY A 59 3.68 13.46 -1.07
CA GLY A 59 2.38 13.97 -0.69
C GLY A 59 1.26 13.11 -1.27
N PHE A 60 0.06 13.28 -0.74
CA PHE A 60 -1.15 12.64 -1.24
C PHE A 60 -2.14 13.70 -1.72
N VAL A 61 -2.94 13.35 -2.69
CA VAL A 61 -4.05 14.16 -3.21
C VAL A 61 -5.31 13.30 -3.25
N ASP A 62 -6.45 13.91 -3.49
CA ASP A 62 -7.74 13.21 -3.61
C ASP A 62 -8.26 12.70 -2.26
N PHE A 63 -8.70 13.65 -1.42
CA PHE A 63 -9.30 13.39 -0.10
C PHE A 63 -10.83 13.50 -0.13
N GLU A 64 -11.47 13.04 -1.21
CA GLU A 64 -12.93 13.19 -1.39
C GLU A 64 -13.73 12.28 -0.44
N ASP A 65 -13.20 11.11 -0.08
CA ASP A 65 -13.84 10.19 0.86
C ASP A 65 -13.50 10.54 2.31
N ASP A 66 -14.46 10.41 3.21
CA ASP A 66 -14.25 10.49 4.66
C ASP A 66 -14.63 9.15 5.33
N PRO A 67 -13.73 8.15 5.32
CA PRO A 67 -14.01 6.87 5.94
C PRO A 67 -14.25 6.98 7.45
N GLY A 68 -13.67 7.96 8.14
CA GLY A 68 -13.88 8.20 9.56
C GLY A 68 -15.31 8.60 9.93
N ALA A 69 -16.11 9.07 8.98
CA ALA A 69 -17.53 9.33 9.19
C ALA A 69 -18.37 8.06 9.38
N VAL A 70 -17.88 6.89 8.90
CA VAL A 70 -18.63 5.63 8.84
C VAL A 70 -17.93 4.45 9.52
N MET A 71 -16.65 4.58 9.89
CA MET A 71 -15.89 3.52 10.53
C MET A 71 -14.90 4.05 11.59
N PRO A 72 -14.50 3.23 12.57
CA PRO A 72 -13.47 3.58 13.54
C PRO A 72 -12.13 3.93 12.86
N ILE A 73 -11.35 4.79 13.51
CA ILE A 73 -10.10 5.32 12.96
C ILE A 73 -9.07 4.22 12.63
N ASN A 74 -8.96 3.18 13.46
CA ASN A 74 -8.07 2.06 13.19
C ASN A 74 -8.43 1.32 11.88
N LEU A 75 -9.73 1.21 11.56
CA LEU A 75 -10.18 0.63 10.30
C LEU A 75 -9.92 1.55 9.11
N ALA A 76 -10.07 2.88 9.28
CA ALA A 76 -9.69 3.86 8.26
C ALA A 76 -8.19 3.80 7.96
N GLN A 77 -7.35 3.72 9.00
CA GLN A 77 -5.90 3.55 8.89
C GLN A 77 -5.51 2.19 8.28
N THR A 78 -6.20 1.12 8.65
CA THR A 78 -6.03 -0.20 7.99
C THR A 78 -6.35 -0.12 6.50
N ARG A 79 -7.41 0.59 6.10
CA ARG A 79 -7.78 0.81 4.70
C ARG A 79 -6.64 1.51 3.93
N ASP A 80 -5.95 2.46 4.52
CA ASP A 80 -4.82 3.14 3.89
C ASP A 80 -3.70 2.16 3.54
N TRP A 81 -3.32 1.27 4.46
CA TRP A 81 -2.36 0.19 4.19
C TRP A 81 -2.82 -0.71 3.04
N LEU A 82 -4.07 -1.18 3.10
CA LEU A 82 -4.59 -2.12 2.10
C LEU A 82 -4.66 -1.51 0.71
N LEU A 83 -5.08 -0.24 0.57
CA LEU A 83 -5.15 0.47 -0.70
C LEU A 83 -3.77 0.76 -1.29
N CYS A 84 -2.81 1.15 -0.45
CA CYS A 84 -1.43 1.35 -0.86
C CYS A 84 -0.83 0.03 -1.40
N ILE A 85 -0.96 -1.07 -0.66
CA ILE A 85 -0.45 -2.38 -1.06
C ILE A 85 -1.14 -2.87 -2.35
N LEU A 86 -2.47 -2.81 -2.41
CA LEU A 86 -3.24 -3.23 -3.59
C LEU A 86 -2.78 -2.50 -4.85
N SER A 87 -2.67 -1.18 -4.79
CA SER A 87 -2.36 -0.35 -5.95
C SER A 87 -0.88 -0.37 -6.35
N SER A 88 0.03 -0.78 -5.45
CA SER A 88 1.46 -0.87 -5.72
C SER A 88 1.94 -2.26 -6.13
N SER A 89 1.30 -3.33 -5.65
CA SER A 89 1.82 -4.70 -5.72
C SER A 89 2.22 -5.17 -7.13
N LEU A 90 1.45 -4.81 -8.16
CA LEU A 90 1.77 -5.18 -9.56
C LEU A 90 2.80 -4.24 -10.20
N ARG A 91 2.98 -3.04 -9.65
CA ARG A 91 3.75 -1.96 -10.28
C ARG A 91 5.23 -1.97 -9.89
N LEU A 92 5.54 -2.63 -8.77
CA LEU A 92 6.90 -2.71 -8.24
C LEU A 92 7.65 -3.88 -8.88
N ASP A 93 8.83 -3.60 -9.43
CA ASP A 93 9.72 -4.62 -10.00
C ASP A 93 10.56 -5.29 -8.89
N ILE A 94 9.88 -5.82 -7.90
CA ILE A 94 10.45 -6.63 -6.81
C ILE A 94 9.50 -7.76 -6.43
N SER A 95 10.05 -8.85 -5.92
CA SER A 95 9.24 -10.02 -5.55
C SER A 95 8.21 -9.72 -4.46
N PRO A 96 7.08 -10.47 -4.39
CA PRO A 96 6.10 -10.34 -3.32
C PRO A 96 6.71 -10.52 -1.92
N GLN A 97 7.71 -11.38 -1.77
CA GLN A 97 8.46 -11.59 -0.54
C GLN A 97 9.17 -10.30 -0.11
N LYS A 98 9.87 -9.65 -1.05
CA LYS A 98 10.58 -8.40 -0.76
C LYS A 98 9.63 -7.25 -0.47
N GLN A 99 8.48 -7.21 -1.15
CA GLN A 99 7.43 -6.25 -0.83
C GLN A 99 6.91 -6.45 0.60
N ALA A 100 6.58 -7.68 0.98
CA ALA A 100 6.08 -8.01 2.31
C ALA A 100 7.11 -7.68 3.42
N GLU A 101 8.39 -7.97 3.20
CA GLU A 101 9.48 -7.61 4.13
C GLU A 101 9.52 -6.08 4.37
N ILE A 102 9.47 -5.30 3.29
CA ILE A 102 9.49 -3.84 3.37
C ILE A 102 8.23 -3.33 4.09
N ILE A 103 7.03 -3.78 3.69
CA ILE A 103 5.78 -3.39 4.32
C ILE A 103 5.83 -3.67 5.83
N LEU A 104 6.27 -4.87 6.21
CA LEU A 104 6.35 -5.27 7.60
C LEU A 104 7.26 -4.37 8.43
N SER A 105 8.36 -3.88 7.84
CA SER A 105 9.30 -2.98 8.52
C SER A 105 8.68 -1.63 8.90
N TYR A 106 7.70 -1.15 8.14
CA TYR A 106 6.92 0.05 8.45
C TYR A 106 5.69 -0.29 9.32
N LEU A 107 4.92 -1.31 8.96
CA LEU A 107 3.71 -1.71 9.69
C LEU A 107 3.98 -2.01 11.16
N LYS A 108 5.13 -2.60 11.51
CA LYS A 108 5.54 -2.84 12.91
C LYS A 108 5.72 -1.56 13.74
N GLN A 109 5.80 -0.41 13.09
CA GLN A 109 5.93 0.89 13.76
C GLN A 109 4.57 1.58 13.95
N ASP A 110 3.53 1.06 13.33
CA ASP A 110 2.16 1.57 13.48
C ASP A 110 1.52 1.07 14.78
N ARG A 111 0.35 1.57 15.10
CA ARG A 111 -0.44 1.16 16.27
C ARG A 111 -0.75 -0.33 16.21
N ILE A 112 -0.76 -0.98 17.36
CA ILE A 112 -0.97 -2.43 17.45
C ILE A 112 -2.35 -2.86 16.92
N ASP A 113 -3.38 -2.07 17.17
CA ASP A 113 -4.74 -2.34 16.68
C ASP A 113 -4.82 -2.25 15.14
N VAL A 114 -4.10 -1.33 14.50
CA VAL A 114 -3.97 -1.26 13.04
C VAL A 114 -3.20 -2.47 12.49
N GLN A 115 -2.09 -2.85 13.14
CA GLN A 115 -1.33 -4.03 12.74
C GLN A 115 -2.19 -5.30 12.76
N GLU A 116 -2.94 -5.52 13.85
CA GLU A 116 -3.81 -6.67 14.01
C GLU A 116 -4.89 -6.72 12.93
N GLU A 117 -5.53 -5.59 12.64
CA GLU A 117 -6.54 -5.51 11.58
C GLU A 117 -5.97 -5.76 10.18
N VAL A 118 -4.77 -5.22 9.86
CA VAL A 118 -4.08 -5.51 8.59
C VAL A 118 -3.84 -7.01 8.46
N PHE A 119 -3.35 -7.68 9.51
CA PHE A 119 -3.12 -9.12 9.48
C PHE A 119 -4.41 -9.94 9.41
N ALA A 120 -5.48 -9.50 10.09
CA ALA A 120 -6.79 -10.13 9.99
C ALA A 120 -7.34 -10.05 8.56
N CYS A 121 -7.23 -8.88 7.91
CA CYS A 121 -7.58 -8.70 6.51
C CYS A 121 -6.70 -9.54 5.59
N ALA A 122 -5.38 -9.56 5.81
CA ALA A 122 -4.43 -10.35 5.02
C ALA A 122 -4.79 -11.85 5.06
N SER A 123 -5.17 -12.37 6.23
CA SER A 123 -5.58 -13.76 6.39
C SER A 123 -6.83 -14.10 5.58
N LYS A 124 -7.83 -13.23 5.58
CA LYS A 124 -9.06 -13.38 4.78
C LYS A 124 -8.77 -13.30 3.28
N ILE A 125 -7.94 -12.32 2.86
CA ILE A 125 -7.55 -12.10 1.46
C ILE A 125 -6.74 -13.29 0.92
N ALA A 126 -5.84 -13.85 1.73
CA ALA A 126 -5.04 -15.01 1.33
C ALA A 126 -5.90 -16.24 0.98
N LEU A 127 -7.06 -16.41 1.59
CA LEU A 127 -8.01 -17.49 1.29
C LEU A 127 -8.62 -17.34 -0.13
N LEU A 128 -8.76 -16.12 -0.65
CA LEU A 128 -9.31 -15.85 -1.98
C LEU A 128 -8.47 -16.50 -3.10
N ARG A 129 -7.19 -16.82 -2.84
CA ARG A 129 -6.33 -17.53 -3.80
C ARG A 129 -6.98 -18.80 -4.37
N PHE A 130 -7.72 -19.54 -3.57
CA PHE A 130 -8.35 -20.78 -4.02
C PHE A 130 -9.41 -20.52 -5.09
N ILE A 131 -10.09 -19.37 -5.02
CA ILE A 131 -11.08 -18.94 -5.99
C ILE A 131 -10.40 -18.49 -7.28
N PHE A 132 -9.39 -17.63 -7.18
CA PHE A 132 -8.69 -17.04 -8.33
C PHE A 132 -7.77 -18.03 -9.08
N ARG A 133 -7.28 -19.09 -8.43
CA ARG A 133 -6.43 -20.10 -9.07
C ARG A 133 -7.15 -20.90 -10.17
N ARG A 134 -8.47 -21.01 -10.10
CA ARG A 134 -9.31 -21.72 -11.10
C ARG A 134 -9.77 -20.80 -12.24
N ALA A 135 -9.74 -19.50 -12.06
CA ALA A 135 -10.13 -18.56 -13.08
C ALA A 135 -8.95 -18.35 -14.05
N LYS A 136 -9.09 -18.78 -15.31
CA LYS A 136 -8.16 -18.49 -16.43
C LYS A 136 -8.23 -16.99 -16.82
N LEU A 137 -8.03 -16.10 -15.85
CA LEU A 137 -8.34 -14.67 -15.97
C LEU A 137 -7.08 -13.80 -16.18
N TYR A 138 -6.01 -14.37 -16.75
CA TYR A 138 -4.71 -13.70 -16.92
C TYR A 138 -4.66 -12.54 -17.92
N HIS A 139 -5.77 -12.23 -18.60
CA HIS A 139 -5.79 -11.18 -19.64
C HIS A 139 -6.26 -9.81 -19.15
N ASN A 140 -6.81 -9.72 -17.92
CA ASN A 140 -7.29 -8.45 -17.36
C ASN A 140 -6.27 -7.91 -16.33
N ARG A 141 -5.85 -6.65 -16.52
CA ARG A 141 -4.86 -5.97 -15.65
C ARG A 141 -5.34 -5.84 -14.22
N ASP A 142 -6.64 -5.66 -13.99
CA ASP A 142 -7.21 -5.56 -12.65
C ASP A 142 -7.07 -6.89 -11.90
N LEU A 143 -7.28 -8.01 -12.58
CA LEU A 143 -7.12 -9.34 -12.00
C LEU A 143 -5.65 -9.68 -11.73
N GLN A 144 -4.72 -9.18 -12.56
CA GLN A 144 -3.29 -9.29 -12.27
C GLN A 144 -2.92 -8.51 -11.01
N SER A 145 -3.46 -7.30 -10.83
CA SER A 145 -3.26 -6.48 -9.64
C SER A 145 -3.80 -7.17 -8.37
N ILE A 146 -5.00 -7.73 -8.45
CA ILE A 146 -5.60 -8.50 -7.34
C ILE A 146 -4.76 -9.73 -7.00
N ASN A 147 -4.27 -10.45 -8.01
CA ASN A 147 -3.43 -11.62 -7.78
C ASN A 147 -2.08 -11.25 -7.15
N ALA A 148 -1.43 -10.18 -7.61
CA ALA A 148 -0.20 -9.67 -7.02
C ALA A 148 -0.43 -9.26 -5.55
N PHE A 149 -1.51 -8.56 -5.26
CA PHE A 149 -1.92 -8.19 -3.91
C PHE A 149 -2.12 -9.42 -3.00
N ILE A 150 -2.85 -10.45 -3.46
CA ILE A 150 -3.05 -11.70 -2.70
C ILE A 150 -1.71 -12.37 -2.39
N GLN A 151 -0.76 -12.34 -3.32
CA GLN A 151 0.57 -12.90 -3.10
C GLN A 151 1.32 -12.15 -2.00
N VAL A 152 1.34 -10.81 -2.02
CA VAL A 152 1.97 -10.00 -0.98
C VAL A 152 1.31 -10.23 0.39
N MET A 153 -0.03 -10.30 0.45
CA MET A 153 -0.74 -10.58 1.70
C MET A 153 -0.37 -11.95 2.30
N ARG A 154 -0.18 -12.95 1.48
CA ARG A 154 0.29 -14.27 1.94
C ARG A 154 1.70 -14.22 2.54
N GLU A 155 2.61 -13.54 1.89
CA GLU A 155 3.97 -13.39 2.40
C GLU A 155 3.98 -12.64 3.74
N LEU A 156 3.14 -11.60 3.91
CA LEU A 156 2.98 -10.90 5.19
C LEU A 156 2.59 -11.86 6.33
N ILE A 157 1.64 -12.77 6.09
CA ILE A 157 1.22 -13.77 7.09
C ILE A 157 2.36 -14.72 7.42
N THR A 158 3.08 -15.19 6.39
CA THR A 158 4.22 -16.10 6.56
C THR A 158 5.30 -15.47 7.45
N TYR A 159 5.65 -14.20 7.21
CA TYR A 159 6.63 -13.48 8.03
C TYR A 159 6.15 -13.26 9.47
N ARG A 160 4.85 -13.00 9.69
CA ARG A 160 4.31 -12.89 11.05
C ARG A 160 4.51 -14.19 11.82
N SER A 161 4.17 -15.33 11.20
CA SER A 161 4.29 -16.66 11.82
C SER A 161 5.73 -17.06 12.13
N ALA A 162 6.70 -16.56 11.37
CA ALA A 162 8.13 -16.82 11.59
C ALA A 162 8.75 -15.92 12.68
N SER A 163 8.06 -14.86 13.07
CA SER A 163 8.54 -13.85 14.05
C SER A 163 7.87 -13.96 15.41
N SER A 164 6.93 -14.91 15.57
CA SER A 164 6.21 -15.27 16.80
C SER A 164 6.84 -16.50 17.45
#